data_4d4ebe75df9cf04f1978e0b31201c85d
#
_entry.id   4d4ebe75df9cf04f1978e0b31201c85d
#
_cell.length_a   1.000
_cell.length_b   1.000
_cell.length_c   1.000
_cell.angle_alpha   90.00
_cell.angle_beta   90.00
_cell.angle_gamma   90.00
#
_symmetry.space_group_name_H-M   'P 1'
#
loop_
_entity.id
_entity.type
_entity.pdbx_description
1 polymer ?
#
loop_
_entity_poly.entity_id
_entity_poly.type
_entity_poly.pdbx_seq_one_letter_code
_entity_poly.pdbx_strand_id
1 'polypeptide(L)'
;SRIVARVEIKTNAQLQQMARAGVITSRALDAAVAAARPGVTTDEVNAAFERTMLELGGTSNFYGYYDYPATVCTSVNHEVVHGIPGDYVLKDGDILSIDGGAYVIDPATNRQWHGDSARTVLIGNASEARAELSAVTREAMWHGIAALATAKKVGEIGLAIEAYVTEEYGDKYGIIEDYVGHGIGSQMHMAPDVLNYAVRDMGPKIKP
;
A
#
# COMPACT_ATOMS: atom_id res chain seq x y z
N SER A 1 -0.60 30.12 12.72
CA SER A 1 -0.71 28.91 13.56
C SER A 1 -0.68 27.68 12.67
N ARG A 2 0.37 26.86 12.78
CA ARG A 2 0.41 25.55 12.14
C ARG A 2 -0.69 24.70 12.78
N ILE A 3 -1.73 24.38 12.01
CA ILE A 3 -2.69 23.36 12.39
C ILE A 3 -1.92 22.03 12.32
N VAL A 4 -1.50 21.52 13.47
CA VAL A 4 -0.93 20.18 13.55
C VAL A 4 -2.08 19.20 13.33
N ALA A 5 -2.06 18.49 12.21
CA ALA A 5 -3.05 17.46 11.94
C ALA A 5 -3.03 16.42 13.07
N ARG A 6 -4.18 16.22 13.72
CA ARG A 6 -4.30 15.31 14.86
C ARG A 6 -4.37 13.88 14.38
N VAL A 7 -3.52 13.01 14.95
CA VAL A 7 -3.61 11.56 14.70
C VAL A 7 -4.89 11.02 15.31
N GLU A 8 -5.68 10.28 14.53
CA GLU A 8 -6.88 9.60 15.01
C GLU A 8 -6.49 8.37 15.83
N ILE A 9 -6.85 8.37 17.12
CA ILE A 9 -6.66 7.23 18.01
C ILE A 9 -7.91 6.37 17.95
N LYS A 10 -7.75 5.07 17.70
CA LYS A 10 -8.85 4.11 17.52
C LYS A 10 -9.13 3.35 18.81
N THR A 11 -10.42 3.13 19.08
CA THR A 11 -10.86 2.18 20.11
C THR A 11 -10.67 0.73 19.64
N ASN A 12 -10.74 -0.24 20.55
CA ASN A 12 -10.67 -1.67 20.18
C ASN A 12 -11.75 -2.07 19.18
N ALA A 13 -12.99 -1.58 19.36
CA ALA A 13 -14.08 -1.84 18.44
C ALA A 13 -13.81 -1.27 17.03
N GLN A 14 -13.23 -0.07 16.95
CA GLN A 14 -12.82 0.56 15.69
C GLN A 14 -11.67 -0.21 15.03
N LEU A 15 -10.69 -0.67 15.80
CA LEU A 15 -9.60 -1.52 15.30
C LEU A 15 -10.12 -2.85 14.74
N GLN A 16 -11.17 -3.44 15.31
CA GLN A 16 -11.81 -4.64 14.75
C GLN A 16 -12.43 -4.37 13.40
N GLN A 17 -13.06 -3.21 13.19
CA GLN A 17 -13.61 -2.82 11.89
C GLN A 17 -12.48 -2.58 10.87
N MET A 18 -11.39 -1.95 11.28
CA MET A 18 -10.21 -1.78 10.43
C MET A 18 -9.58 -3.11 10.05
N ALA A 19 -9.48 -4.05 11.00
CA ALA A 19 -8.98 -5.41 10.74
C ALA A 19 -9.84 -6.14 9.70
N ARG A 20 -11.17 -5.99 9.78
CA ARG A 20 -12.10 -6.53 8.78
C ARG A 20 -11.85 -5.92 7.40
N ALA A 21 -11.71 -4.60 7.30
CA ALA A 21 -11.37 -3.92 6.04
C ALA A 21 -10.01 -4.38 5.50
N GLY A 22 -9.04 -4.56 6.37
CA GLY A 22 -7.70 -5.06 6.03
C GLY A 22 -7.72 -6.48 5.50
N VAL A 23 -8.48 -7.39 6.10
CA VAL A 23 -8.65 -8.78 5.61
C VAL A 23 -9.31 -8.80 4.23
N ILE A 24 -10.36 -8.01 4.02
CA ILE A 24 -11.03 -7.90 2.72
C ILE A 24 -10.04 -7.39 1.66
N THR A 25 -9.31 -6.33 1.95
CA THR A 25 -8.29 -5.76 1.06
C THR A 25 -7.21 -6.80 0.73
N SER A 26 -6.68 -7.50 1.72
CA SER A 26 -5.64 -8.51 1.53
C SER A 26 -6.12 -9.67 0.65
N ARG A 27 -7.31 -10.21 0.89
CA ARG A 27 -7.88 -11.29 0.07
C ARG A 27 -8.20 -10.85 -1.35
N ALA A 28 -8.69 -9.63 -1.53
CA ALA A 28 -8.94 -9.06 -2.85
C ALA A 28 -7.63 -8.86 -3.64
N LEU A 29 -6.56 -8.41 -2.96
CA LEU A 29 -5.23 -8.32 -3.56
C LEU A 29 -4.67 -9.70 -3.91
N ASP A 30 -4.85 -10.71 -3.08
CA ASP A 30 -4.44 -12.09 -3.39
C ASP A 30 -5.16 -12.62 -4.65
N ALA A 31 -6.44 -12.33 -4.82
CA ALA A 31 -7.18 -12.67 -6.03
C ALA A 31 -6.62 -11.94 -7.27
N ALA A 32 -6.29 -10.67 -7.13
CA ALA A 32 -5.66 -9.88 -8.19
C ALA A 32 -4.30 -10.46 -8.58
N VAL A 33 -3.47 -10.82 -7.60
CA VAL A 33 -2.16 -11.47 -7.82
C VAL A 33 -2.33 -12.80 -8.56
N ALA A 34 -3.30 -13.62 -8.15
CA ALA A 34 -3.58 -14.90 -8.80
C ALA A 34 -4.02 -14.74 -10.27
N ALA A 35 -4.70 -13.65 -10.60
CA ALA A 35 -5.11 -13.32 -11.95
C ALA A 35 -3.97 -12.74 -12.81
N ALA A 36 -2.92 -12.21 -12.21
CA ALA A 36 -1.83 -11.50 -12.89
C ALA A 36 -0.85 -12.46 -13.56
N ARG A 37 -1.13 -12.84 -14.79
CA ARG A 37 -0.36 -13.80 -15.60
C ARG A 37 -0.07 -13.22 -16.98
N PRO A 38 0.97 -13.70 -17.69
CA PRO A 38 1.19 -13.31 -19.09
C PRO A 38 -0.08 -13.52 -19.92
N GLY A 39 -0.42 -12.54 -20.75
CA GLY A 39 -1.61 -12.57 -21.60
C GLY A 39 -2.89 -11.99 -20.97
N VAL A 40 -2.87 -11.66 -19.71
CA VAL A 40 -3.99 -11.02 -18.97
C VAL A 40 -3.85 -9.51 -19.03
N THR A 41 -4.95 -8.78 -19.15
CA THR A 41 -4.95 -7.32 -19.10
C THR A 41 -4.97 -6.81 -17.68
N THR A 42 -4.52 -5.57 -17.47
CA THR A 42 -4.61 -4.91 -16.15
C THR A 42 -6.07 -4.67 -15.75
N ASP A 43 -7.00 -4.51 -16.69
CA ASP A 43 -8.44 -4.50 -16.41
C ASP A 43 -8.94 -5.82 -15.81
N GLU A 44 -8.46 -6.95 -16.29
CA GLU A 44 -8.82 -8.26 -15.73
C GLU A 44 -8.27 -8.45 -14.32
N VAL A 45 -7.10 -7.91 -14.03
CA VAL A 45 -6.54 -7.87 -12.67
C VAL A 45 -7.42 -7.03 -11.73
N ASN A 46 -7.85 -5.85 -12.20
CA ASN A 46 -8.80 -5.00 -11.46
C ASN A 46 -10.13 -5.71 -11.21
N ALA A 47 -10.67 -6.39 -12.21
CA ALA A 47 -11.93 -7.14 -12.08
C ALA A 47 -11.84 -8.26 -11.04
N ALA A 48 -10.70 -8.95 -10.95
CA ALA A 48 -10.47 -9.98 -9.95
C ALA A 48 -10.47 -9.41 -8.53
N PHE A 49 -9.82 -8.26 -8.32
CA PHE A 49 -9.86 -7.54 -7.04
C PHE A 49 -11.29 -7.15 -6.66
N GLU A 50 -11.99 -6.49 -7.58
CA GLU A 50 -13.34 -5.99 -7.35
C GLU A 50 -14.32 -7.11 -6.98
N ARG A 51 -14.28 -8.22 -7.68
CA ARG A 51 -15.15 -9.37 -7.42
C ARG A 51 -14.98 -9.91 -6.01
N THR A 52 -13.75 -10.17 -5.60
CA THR A 52 -13.47 -10.71 -4.26
C THR A 52 -13.82 -9.71 -3.17
N MET A 53 -13.50 -8.43 -3.36
CA MET A 53 -13.85 -7.36 -2.43
C MET A 53 -15.36 -7.29 -2.21
N LEU A 54 -16.16 -7.30 -3.27
CA LEU A 54 -17.62 -7.25 -3.19
C LEU A 54 -18.21 -8.50 -2.55
N GLU A 55 -17.73 -9.69 -2.90
CA GLU A 55 -18.14 -10.96 -2.29
C GLU A 55 -17.93 -10.97 -0.78
N LEU A 56 -16.89 -10.33 -0.29
CA LEU A 56 -16.57 -10.24 1.14
C LEU A 56 -17.26 -9.07 1.85
N GLY A 57 -18.05 -8.28 1.14
CA GLY A 57 -18.83 -7.19 1.71
C GLY A 57 -18.08 -5.87 1.87
N GLY A 58 -16.95 -5.70 1.17
CA GLY A 58 -16.20 -4.45 1.12
C GLY A 58 -16.72 -3.50 0.04
N THR A 59 -16.38 -2.25 0.19
CA THR A 59 -16.60 -1.20 -0.81
C THR A 59 -15.25 -0.56 -1.15
N SER A 60 -15.01 -0.30 -2.43
CA SER A 60 -13.76 0.34 -2.86
C SER A 60 -13.60 1.74 -2.31
N ASN A 61 -12.44 2.04 -1.76
CA ASN A 61 -12.06 3.39 -1.38
C ASN A 61 -11.24 4.12 -2.46
N PHE A 62 -10.88 3.43 -3.54
CA PHE A 62 -10.23 4.01 -4.72
C PHE A 62 -11.25 4.52 -5.74
N TYR A 63 -12.28 3.73 -6.02
CA TYR A 63 -13.28 4.09 -7.03
C TYR A 63 -14.01 5.38 -6.64
N GLY A 64 -13.98 6.36 -7.54
CA GLY A 64 -14.60 7.68 -7.33
C GLY A 64 -13.78 8.64 -6.48
N TYR A 65 -12.70 8.20 -5.85
CA TYR A 65 -11.80 9.08 -5.11
C TYR A 65 -11.06 10.00 -6.09
N TYR A 66 -11.32 11.30 -6.01
CA TYR A 66 -10.88 12.28 -7.02
C TYR A 66 -11.18 11.81 -8.46
N ASP A 67 -12.39 11.27 -8.67
CA ASP A 67 -12.87 10.72 -9.95
C ASP A 67 -12.08 9.52 -10.49
N TYR A 68 -11.37 8.80 -9.63
CA TYR A 68 -10.62 7.61 -10.03
C TYR A 68 -11.55 6.52 -10.56
N PRO A 69 -11.29 5.95 -11.78
CA PRO A 69 -12.26 5.13 -12.49
C PRO A 69 -12.20 3.62 -12.20
N ALA A 70 -11.34 3.19 -11.26
CA ALA A 70 -11.11 1.77 -10.99
C ALA A 70 -11.02 1.48 -9.50
N THR A 71 -10.94 0.20 -9.12
CA THR A 71 -10.84 -0.24 -7.72
C THR A 71 -9.41 -0.46 -7.25
N VAL A 72 -8.46 -0.56 -8.18
CA VAL A 72 -7.02 -0.65 -7.91
C VAL A 72 -6.23 0.28 -8.82
N CYS A 73 -4.98 0.56 -8.43
CA CYS A 73 -3.95 1.06 -9.33
C CYS A 73 -3.07 -0.12 -9.77
N THR A 74 -2.73 -0.16 -11.05
CA THR A 74 -1.83 -1.15 -11.63
C THR A 74 -0.68 -0.46 -12.32
N SER A 75 0.51 -0.50 -11.71
CA SER A 75 1.71 0.15 -12.25
C SER A 75 2.64 -0.90 -12.82
N VAL A 76 2.95 -0.79 -14.11
CA VAL A 76 3.76 -1.77 -14.84
C VAL A 76 5.16 -1.22 -15.10
N ASN A 77 6.19 -1.97 -14.71
CA ASN A 77 7.59 -1.66 -14.93
C ASN A 77 8.00 -0.27 -14.41
N HIS A 78 8.26 0.69 -15.29
CA HIS A 78 8.75 2.02 -14.97
C HIS A 78 7.66 3.04 -14.65
N GLU A 79 6.40 2.65 -14.65
CA GLU A 79 5.35 3.53 -14.17
C GLU A 79 5.53 3.79 -12.67
N VAL A 80 5.87 5.02 -12.34
CA VAL A 80 6.05 5.47 -10.95
C VAL A 80 4.76 6.05 -10.40
N VAL A 81 3.79 6.33 -11.25
CA VAL A 81 2.50 6.95 -10.94
C VAL A 81 1.41 5.89 -10.98
N HIS A 82 0.35 6.08 -10.22
CA HIS A 82 -0.83 5.23 -10.19
C HIS A 82 -1.37 4.96 -11.60
N GLY A 83 -0.97 3.81 -12.16
CA GLY A 83 -1.44 3.36 -13.46
C GLY A 83 -2.92 2.97 -13.39
N ILE A 84 -3.73 3.57 -14.28
CA ILE A 84 -5.14 3.20 -14.39
C ILE A 84 -5.23 1.85 -15.11
N PRO A 85 -5.95 0.86 -14.55
CA PRO A 85 -6.20 -0.40 -15.23
C PRO A 85 -6.82 -0.18 -16.61
N GLY A 86 -6.38 -0.96 -17.58
CA GLY A 86 -6.82 -0.84 -18.97
C GLY A 86 -6.52 -2.08 -19.78
N ASP A 87 -6.32 -1.87 -21.08
CA ASP A 87 -6.12 -2.92 -22.07
C ASP A 87 -4.67 -3.39 -22.21
N TYR A 88 -3.76 -2.87 -21.38
CA TYR A 88 -2.39 -3.36 -21.40
C TYR A 88 -2.34 -4.85 -21.07
N VAL A 89 -1.74 -5.63 -21.94
CA VAL A 89 -1.56 -7.07 -21.80
C VAL A 89 -0.24 -7.35 -21.09
N LEU A 90 -0.30 -7.97 -19.92
CA LEU A 90 0.87 -8.37 -19.14
C LEU A 90 1.74 -9.34 -19.94
N LYS A 91 3.05 -9.13 -19.89
CA LYS A 91 4.06 -9.91 -20.60
C LYS A 91 5.00 -10.59 -19.60
N ASP A 92 5.57 -11.69 -20.02
CA ASP A 92 6.67 -12.34 -19.30
C ASP A 92 7.79 -11.33 -19.02
N GLY A 93 8.24 -11.29 -17.78
CA GLY A 93 9.28 -10.36 -17.31
C GLY A 93 8.78 -8.99 -16.83
N ASP A 94 7.48 -8.69 -16.94
CA ASP A 94 6.92 -7.48 -16.35
C ASP A 94 6.99 -7.54 -14.82
N ILE A 95 7.17 -6.37 -14.19
CA ILE A 95 6.90 -6.15 -12.77
C ILE A 95 5.58 -5.38 -12.68
N LEU A 96 4.62 -5.94 -11.95
CA LEU A 96 3.33 -5.31 -11.71
C LEU A 96 3.19 -4.97 -10.22
N SER A 97 2.95 -3.71 -9.92
CA SER A 97 2.51 -3.26 -8.59
C SER A 97 1.01 -3.04 -8.61
N ILE A 98 0.31 -3.68 -7.68
CA ILE A 98 -1.14 -3.58 -7.50
C ILE A 98 -1.39 -2.91 -6.16
N ASP A 99 -2.03 -1.78 -6.17
CA ASP A 99 -2.41 -1.01 -4.98
C ASP A 99 -3.93 -0.92 -4.91
N GLY A 100 -4.51 -1.27 -3.79
CA GLY A 100 -5.95 -1.30 -3.64
C GLY A 100 -6.39 -1.21 -2.19
N GLY A 101 -7.64 -0.86 -1.99
CA GLY A 101 -8.19 -0.75 -0.66
C GLY A 101 -9.70 -0.90 -0.63
N ALA A 102 -10.20 -1.18 0.55
CA ALA A 102 -11.62 -1.31 0.81
C ALA A 102 -11.98 -0.67 2.15
N TYR A 103 -13.22 -0.25 2.27
CA TYR A 103 -13.79 0.11 3.57
C TYR A 103 -14.98 -0.77 3.89
N VAL A 104 -15.25 -0.86 5.16
CA VAL A 104 -16.48 -1.43 5.72
C VAL A 104 -17.24 -0.34 6.47
N ILE A 105 -18.55 -0.51 6.60
CA ILE A 105 -19.40 0.37 7.40
C ILE A 105 -19.73 -0.33 8.70
N ASP A 106 -19.43 0.30 9.82
CA ASP A 106 -19.86 -0.17 11.13
C ASP A 106 -21.37 0.05 11.25
N PRO A 107 -22.17 -1.02 11.37
CA PRO A 107 -23.62 -0.90 11.43
C PRO A 107 -24.12 -0.15 12.68
N ALA A 108 -23.35 -0.13 13.77
CA ALA A 108 -23.71 0.55 15.00
C ALA A 108 -23.58 2.08 14.92
N THR A 109 -22.62 2.57 14.16
CA THR A 109 -22.26 4.00 14.09
C THR A 109 -22.44 4.60 12.72
N ASN A 110 -22.65 3.78 11.68
CA ASN A 110 -22.67 4.17 10.27
C ASN A 110 -21.37 4.86 9.80
N ARG A 111 -20.25 4.61 10.49
CA ARG A 111 -18.93 5.14 10.12
C ARG A 111 -18.19 4.15 9.24
N GLN A 112 -17.40 4.69 8.33
CA GLN A 112 -16.50 3.92 7.47
C GLN A 112 -15.18 3.64 8.19
N TRP A 113 -14.63 2.44 7.96
CA TRP A 113 -13.30 2.05 8.42
C TRP A 113 -12.53 1.43 7.27
N HIS A 114 -11.35 1.96 6.99
CA HIS A 114 -10.60 1.73 5.76
C HIS A 114 -9.43 0.78 5.96
N GLY A 115 -9.14 -0.01 4.92
CA GLY A 115 -7.91 -0.75 4.72
C GLY A 115 -7.30 -0.38 3.38
N ASP A 116 -5.98 -0.44 3.30
CA ASP A 116 -5.19 -0.07 2.13
C ASP A 116 -3.91 -0.89 2.13
N SER A 117 -3.54 -1.44 0.99
CA SER A 117 -2.35 -2.26 0.86
C SER A 117 -1.92 -2.39 -0.61
N ALA A 118 -0.73 -2.94 -0.81
CA ALA A 118 -0.17 -3.17 -2.13
C ALA A 118 0.50 -4.54 -2.23
N ARG A 119 0.64 -5.03 -3.46
CA ARG A 119 1.41 -6.23 -3.81
C ARG A 119 2.28 -5.94 -5.02
N THR A 120 3.47 -6.52 -5.04
CA THR A 120 4.33 -6.54 -6.23
C THR A 120 4.41 -7.95 -6.77
N VAL A 121 4.17 -8.11 -8.07
CA VAL A 121 4.15 -9.40 -8.76
C VAL A 121 5.16 -9.37 -9.90
N LEU A 122 5.98 -10.41 -9.96
CA LEU A 122 6.86 -10.69 -11.10
C LEU A 122 6.10 -11.57 -12.09
N ILE A 123 5.83 -11.05 -13.29
CA ILE A 123 5.02 -11.75 -14.30
C ILE A 123 5.88 -12.74 -15.07
N GLY A 124 5.56 -14.03 -14.98
CA GLY A 124 6.33 -15.07 -15.65
C GLY A 124 7.78 -15.14 -15.16
N ASN A 125 8.74 -15.20 -16.08
CA ASN A 125 10.18 -15.29 -15.78
C ASN A 125 10.81 -13.90 -15.74
N ALA A 126 10.86 -13.28 -14.56
CA ALA A 126 11.50 -11.98 -14.37
C ALA A 126 13.03 -12.08 -14.49
N SER A 127 13.69 -10.99 -14.94
CA SER A 127 15.13 -10.89 -14.90
C SER A 127 15.65 -10.91 -13.46
N GLU A 128 16.90 -11.37 -13.27
CA GLU A 128 17.55 -11.41 -11.94
C GLU A 128 17.56 -10.01 -11.28
N ALA A 129 17.87 -8.96 -12.04
CA ALA A 129 17.87 -7.58 -11.52
C ALA A 129 16.50 -7.13 -11.03
N ARG A 130 15.41 -7.49 -11.73
CA ARG A 130 14.04 -7.17 -11.33
C ARG A 130 13.62 -7.98 -10.09
N ALA A 131 14.00 -9.25 -10.03
CA ALA A 131 13.76 -10.09 -8.86
C ALA A 131 14.46 -9.54 -7.62
N GLU A 132 15.72 -9.10 -7.75
CA GLU A 132 16.44 -8.45 -6.67
C GLU A 132 15.75 -7.17 -6.19
N LEU A 133 15.34 -6.28 -7.11
CA LEU A 133 14.63 -5.03 -6.75
C LEU A 133 13.35 -5.33 -5.97
N SER A 134 12.58 -6.31 -6.38
CA SER A 134 11.36 -6.73 -5.67
C SER A 134 11.66 -7.24 -4.27
N ALA A 135 12.71 -8.06 -4.12
CA ALA A 135 13.16 -8.58 -2.82
C ALA A 135 13.66 -7.46 -1.90
N VAL A 136 14.46 -6.52 -2.41
CA VAL A 136 14.96 -5.36 -1.65
C VAL A 136 13.81 -4.50 -1.14
N THR A 137 12.83 -4.22 -1.99
CA THR A 137 11.66 -3.42 -1.61
C THR A 137 10.88 -4.07 -0.48
N ARG A 138 10.65 -5.38 -0.55
CA ARG A 138 9.96 -6.14 0.51
C ARG A 138 10.74 -6.16 1.81
N GLU A 139 12.03 -6.43 1.77
CA GLU A 139 12.89 -6.42 2.96
C GLU A 139 12.98 -5.03 3.59
N ALA A 140 13.10 -3.98 2.78
CA ALA A 140 13.08 -2.60 3.27
C ALA A 140 11.77 -2.28 4.02
N MET A 141 10.63 -2.71 3.50
CA MET A 141 9.34 -2.58 4.17
C MET A 141 9.33 -3.29 5.52
N TRP A 142 9.83 -4.53 5.60
CA TRP A 142 9.90 -5.28 6.85
C TRP A 142 10.82 -4.63 7.88
N HIS A 143 11.95 -4.04 7.46
CA HIS A 143 12.80 -3.24 8.34
C HIS A 143 12.07 -2.03 8.92
N GLY A 144 11.28 -1.34 8.10
CA GLY A 144 10.41 -0.25 8.56
C GLY A 144 9.37 -0.71 9.57
N ILE A 145 8.70 -1.84 9.31
CA ILE A 145 7.71 -2.43 10.21
C ILE A 145 8.37 -2.88 11.53
N ALA A 146 9.52 -3.54 11.46
CA ALA A 146 10.26 -3.98 12.65
C ALA A 146 10.68 -2.81 13.54
N ALA A 147 11.02 -1.67 12.96
CA ALA A 147 11.36 -0.46 13.70
C ALA A 147 10.22 0.02 14.61
N LEU A 148 8.96 -0.25 14.27
CA LEU A 148 7.81 0.11 15.10
C LEU A 148 7.83 -0.51 16.49
N ALA A 149 8.49 -1.65 16.68
CA ALA A 149 8.56 -2.32 17.98
C ALA A 149 9.26 -1.46 19.04
N THR A 150 10.17 -0.59 18.65
CA THR A 150 10.97 0.25 19.55
C THR A 150 10.93 1.73 19.22
N ALA A 151 10.32 2.12 18.11
CA ALA A 151 10.25 3.49 17.65
C ALA A 151 9.43 4.36 18.61
N LYS A 152 9.92 5.56 18.87
CA LYS A 152 9.25 6.58 19.67
C LYS A 152 8.60 7.66 18.80
N LYS A 153 9.08 7.83 17.59
CA LYS A 153 8.58 8.81 16.62
C LYS A 153 8.41 8.15 15.25
N VAL A 154 7.43 8.63 14.48
CA VAL A 154 7.09 8.10 13.16
C VAL A 154 8.28 8.11 12.19
N GLY A 155 9.11 9.15 12.20
CA GLY A 155 10.28 9.26 11.31
C GLY A 155 11.33 8.16 11.47
N GLU A 156 11.31 7.44 12.59
CA GLU A 156 12.23 6.30 12.80
C GLU A 156 11.97 5.14 11.82
N ILE A 157 10.75 5.04 11.29
CA ILE A 157 10.40 4.06 10.25
C ILE A 157 11.18 4.35 8.96
N GLY A 158 11.14 5.60 8.48
CA GLY A 158 11.88 6.03 7.29
C GLY A 158 13.39 5.91 7.45
N LEU A 159 13.90 6.23 8.65
CA LEU A 159 15.31 6.04 8.98
C LEU A 159 15.72 4.56 8.86
N ALA A 160 14.92 3.62 9.37
CA ALA A 160 15.21 2.20 9.29
C ALA A 160 15.19 1.68 7.85
N ILE A 161 14.25 2.14 7.02
CA ILE A 161 14.15 1.78 5.61
C ILE A 161 15.39 2.27 4.85
N GLU A 162 15.75 3.54 4.99
CA GLU A 162 16.92 4.13 4.33
C GLU A 162 18.21 3.47 4.78
N ALA A 163 18.38 3.22 6.08
CA ALA A 163 19.56 2.55 6.62
C ALA A 163 19.74 1.16 6.02
N TYR A 164 18.67 0.36 5.91
CA TYR A 164 18.76 -0.97 5.30
C TYR A 164 19.20 -0.89 3.84
N VAL A 165 18.57 -0.04 3.02
CA VAL A 165 18.91 0.10 1.60
C VAL A 165 20.36 0.57 1.43
N THR A 166 20.79 1.55 2.21
CA THR A 166 22.15 2.11 2.13
C THR A 166 23.20 1.12 2.62
N GLU A 167 22.98 0.44 3.72
CA GLU A 167 23.94 -0.50 4.30
C GLU A 167 24.13 -1.75 3.45
N GLU A 168 23.05 -2.28 2.86
CA GLU A 168 23.10 -3.51 2.06
C GLU A 168 23.46 -3.27 0.59
N TYR A 169 23.08 -2.12 0.02
CA TYR A 169 23.17 -1.86 -1.42
C TYR A 169 23.89 -0.57 -1.79
N GLY A 170 24.34 0.23 -0.81
CA GLY A 170 25.04 1.50 -1.05
C GLY A 170 24.15 2.48 -1.82
N ASP A 171 24.63 2.94 -2.96
CA ASP A 171 23.94 3.87 -3.86
C ASP A 171 23.28 3.17 -5.08
N LYS A 172 23.24 1.84 -5.09
CA LYS A 172 22.64 1.06 -6.18
C LYS A 172 21.15 1.35 -6.39
N TYR A 173 20.42 1.60 -5.31
CA TYR A 173 18.99 1.94 -5.33
C TYR A 173 18.74 3.28 -4.67
N GLY A 174 17.86 4.08 -5.29
CA GLY A 174 17.33 5.31 -4.71
C GLY A 174 15.98 5.08 -4.05
N ILE A 175 15.60 5.97 -3.15
CA ILE A 175 14.27 6.02 -2.55
C ILE A 175 13.52 7.22 -3.16
N ILE A 176 12.28 6.98 -3.64
CA ILE A 176 11.43 8.03 -4.21
C ILE A 176 10.83 8.83 -3.06
N GLU A 177 11.11 10.13 -3.03
CA GLU A 177 10.69 11.02 -1.94
C GLU A 177 9.26 11.54 -2.08
N ASP A 178 8.69 11.53 -3.30
CA ASP A 178 7.35 12.08 -3.58
C ASP A 178 6.20 11.17 -3.13
N TYR A 179 6.46 9.90 -2.81
CA TYR A 179 5.48 8.93 -2.38
C TYR A 179 5.78 8.46 -0.96
N VAL A 180 4.78 8.60 -0.09
CA VAL A 180 4.92 8.32 1.33
C VAL A 180 3.80 7.42 1.83
N GLY A 181 4.04 6.70 2.91
CA GLY A 181 2.98 6.06 3.67
C GLY A 181 2.13 7.09 4.42
N HIS A 182 0.99 6.68 4.89
CA HIS A 182 0.04 7.57 5.56
C HIS A 182 -0.73 6.87 6.67
N GLY A 183 -1.27 7.65 7.60
CA GLY A 183 -2.26 7.16 8.54
C GLY A 183 -3.57 6.79 7.83
N ILE A 184 -4.33 5.91 8.46
CA ILE A 184 -5.59 5.39 7.92
C ILE A 184 -6.57 5.14 9.07
N GLY A 185 -7.86 5.18 8.79
CA GLY A 185 -8.88 4.92 9.80
C GLY A 185 -10.27 5.17 9.27
N SER A 186 -10.92 6.20 9.74
CA SER A 186 -12.25 6.62 9.28
C SER A 186 -12.22 7.24 7.88
N GLN A 187 -11.03 7.56 7.37
CA GLN A 187 -10.76 7.98 6.01
C GLN A 187 -9.55 7.19 5.47
N MET A 188 -9.42 7.09 4.15
CA MET A 188 -8.32 6.36 3.53
C MET A 188 -6.96 7.04 3.79
N HIS A 189 -6.87 8.36 3.62
CA HIS A 189 -5.65 9.12 3.87
C HIS A 189 -5.82 10.02 5.09
N MET A 190 -5.02 9.76 6.11
CA MET A 190 -5.03 10.50 7.37
C MET A 190 -3.60 10.80 7.84
N ALA A 191 -3.47 11.73 8.77
CA ALA A 191 -2.20 11.93 9.47
C ALA A 191 -1.83 10.70 10.32
N PRO A 192 -0.55 10.39 10.48
CA PRO A 192 0.61 11.13 9.96
C PRO A 192 1.03 10.66 8.56
N ASP A 193 1.85 11.45 7.88
CA ASP A 193 2.65 10.94 6.77
C ASP A 193 3.79 10.08 7.32
N VAL A 194 4.08 8.98 6.64
CA VAL A 194 5.13 8.03 7.01
C VAL A 194 6.14 7.97 5.86
N LEU A 195 7.28 8.62 6.04
CA LEU A 195 8.32 8.69 5.02
C LEU A 195 9.08 7.38 4.91
N ASN A 196 9.59 7.09 3.72
CA ASN A 196 10.43 5.92 3.45
C ASN A 196 11.93 6.23 3.53
N TYR A 197 12.27 7.44 3.97
CA TYR A 197 13.65 7.97 4.05
C TYR A 197 13.83 8.78 5.33
N ALA A 198 15.08 9.01 5.70
CA ALA A 198 15.43 9.77 6.90
C ALA A 198 15.25 11.27 6.67
N VAL A 199 14.68 11.95 7.66
CA VAL A 199 14.55 13.41 7.72
C VAL A 199 14.92 13.92 9.10
N ARG A 200 15.26 15.21 9.19
CA ARG A 200 15.66 15.84 10.45
C ARG A 200 14.51 15.93 11.45
N ASP A 201 13.32 16.26 10.96
CA ASP A 201 12.10 16.26 11.77
C ASP A 201 11.50 14.85 11.78
N MET A 202 11.63 14.17 12.92
CA MET A 202 11.17 12.79 13.08
C MET A 202 9.65 12.67 13.25
N GLY A 203 8.92 13.77 13.18
CA GLY A 203 7.47 13.79 13.19
C GLY A 203 6.84 13.44 14.55
N PRO A 204 5.55 13.05 14.55
CA PRO A 204 4.80 12.83 15.77
C PRO A 204 5.31 11.63 16.58
N LYS A 205 5.05 11.68 17.89
CA LYS A 205 5.31 10.54 18.80
C LYS A 205 4.32 9.41 18.52
N ILE A 206 4.85 8.19 18.53
CA ILE A 206 4.04 6.98 18.51
C ILE A 206 3.47 6.77 19.91
N LYS A 207 2.18 6.54 19.98
CA LYS A 207 1.45 6.23 21.21
C LYS A 207 0.67 4.93 21.00
N PRO A 208 0.53 4.10 22.05
CA PRO A 208 -0.33 2.93 21.99
C PRO A 208 -1.77 3.27 21.62
#